data_eafd0846dca708d4a5700c51f4ea5fce
#
_entry.id   eafd0846dca708d4a5700c51f4ea5fce
#
_cell.length_a   1.000
_cell.length_b   1.000
_cell.length_c   1.000
_cell.angle_alpha   90.00
_cell.angle_beta   90.00
_cell.angle_gamma   90.00
#
_symmetry.space_group_name_H-M   'P 1'
#
loop_
_entity.id
_entity.type
_entity.pdbx_description
1 polymer ?
#
loop_
_entity_poly.entity_id
_entity_poly.type
_entity_poly.pdbx_seq_one_letter_code
_entity_poly.pdbx_strand_id
1 'polypeptide(L)'
;MNRDNIIGLILIFVILIGFSIWNAPSEEEKERMQRAQDSIRALREAEQELIREKQAQEEETNISEERVLEDPEMPDSVKNAVLKDRLGLFAGAATGEDQFITIENDLMVMKITAKGGHPYSVELKNYKTWDQQPLILFYGDRNEFDLQFYSQNRLVSTQGLYFTRYTYRSDQ
;
A
#
# COMPACT_ATOMS: atom_id res chain seq x y z
N MET A 1 30.30 -9.60 -51.60
CA MET A 1 30.64 -8.35 -50.91
C MET A 1 31.81 -7.73 -51.68
N ASN A 2 31.63 -6.53 -52.21
CA ASN A 2 32.66 -5.89 -53.02
C ASN A 2 33.80 -5.42 -52.14
N ARG A 3 35.06 -5.55 -52.63
CA ARG A 3 36.31 -5.20 -51.93
C ARG A 3 36.24 -3.77 -51.33
N ASP A 4 35.60 -2.86 -52.05
CA ASP A 4 35.43 -1.43 -51.64
C ASP A 4 34.52 -1.27 -50.41
N ASN A 5 33.48 -2.07 -50.28
CA ASN A 5 32.59 -2.07 -49.12
C ASN A 5 33.30 -2.61 -47.87
N ILE A 6 34.23 -3.58 -48.00
CA ILE A 6 35.00 -4.10 -46.90
C ILE A 6 35.99 -3.05 -46.37
N ILE A 7 36.64 -2.33 -47.29
CA ILE A 7 37.57 -1.26 -46.99
C ILE A 7 36.85 -0.13 -46.24
N GLY A 8 35.64 0.27 -46.67
CA GLY A 8 34.83 1.25 -46.02
C GLY A 8 34.41 0.84 -44.61
N LEU A 9 34.03 -0.41 -44.42
CA LEU A 9 33.67 -0.96 -43.12
C LEU A 9 34.85 -0.94 -42.12
N ILE A 10 36.04 -1.36 -42.60
CA ILE A 10 37.26 -1.32 -41.78
C ILE A 10 37.61 0.11 -41.38
N LEU A 11 37.48 1.07 -42.29
CA LEU A 11 37.80 2.46 -42.01
C LEU A 11 36.85 3.06 -40.97
N ILE A 12 35.54 2.73 -41.01
CA ILE A 12 34.58 3.13 -40.00
C ILE A 12 34.95 2.52 -38.63
N PHE A 13 35.35 1.24 -38.59
CA PHE A 13 35.76 0.59 -37.35
C PHE A 13 37.01 1.25 -36.73
N VAL A 14 37.99 1.60 -37.57
CA VAL A 14 39.22 2.27 -37.12
C VAL A 14 38.89 3.67 -36.52
N ILE A 15 37.98 4.41 -37.15
CA ILE A 15 37.54 5.73 -36.66
C ILE A 15 36.81 5.58 -35.34
N LEU A 16 35.88 4.60 -35.22
CA LEU A 16 35.14 4.36 -33.98
C LEU A 16 36.04 3.94 -32.82
N ILE A 17 37.01 3.08 -33.08
CA ILE A 17 38.00 2.66 -32.07
C ILE A 17 38.87 3.85 -31.67
N GLY A 18 39.37 4.63 -32.63
CA GLY A 18 40.17 5.81 -32.35
C GLY A 18 39.42 6.84 -31.52
N PHE A 19 38.15 7.10 -31.84
CA PHE A 19 37.29 7.98 -31.10
C PHE A 19 36.99 7.45 -29.68
N SER A 20 36.78 6.15 -29.55
CA SER A 20 36.54 5.50 -28.26
C SER A 20 37.75 5.62 -27.31
N ILE A 21 38.97 5.46 -27.85
CA ILE A 21 40.18 5.59 -27.05
C ILE A 21 40.44 7.07 -26.66
N TRP A 22 40.18 8.01 -27.57
CA TRP A 22 40.36 9.44 -27.31
C TRP A 22 39.35 9.99 -26.31
N ASN A 23 38.12 9.46 -26.34
CA ASN A 23 37.03 9.89 -25.45
C ASN A 23 36.91 9.03 -24.18
N ALA A 24 37.87 8.12 -23.94
CA ALA A 24 37.87 7.31 -22.73
C ALA A 24 38.14 8.23 -21.51
N PRO A 25 37.29 8.11 -20.45
CA PRO A 25 37.48 8.91 -19.23
C PRO A 25 38.87 8.60 -18.62
N SER A 26 39.55 9.66 -18.12
CA SER A 26 40.86 9.49 -17.48
C SER A 26 40.75 8.61 -16.24
N GLU A 27 41.87 8.00 -15.84
CA GLU A 27 41.89 7.15 -14.62
C GLU A 27 41.44 7.95 -13.38
N GLU A 28 41.79 9.24 -13.29
CA GLU A 28 41.31 10.12 -12.21
C GLU A 28 39.80 10.36 -12.21
N GLU A 29 39.16 10.45 -13.39
CA GLU A 29 37.70 10.56 -13.50
C GLU A 29 37.01 9.26 -13.12
N LYS A 30 37.55 8.14 -13.50
CA LYS A 30 37.05 6.83 -13.09
C LYS A 30 37.11 6.64 -11.57
N GLU A 31 38.21 6.98 -10.96
CA GLU A 31 38.35 6.92 -9.49
C GLU A 31 37.40 7.88 -8.79
N ARG A 32 37.19 9.10 -9.30
CA ARG A 32 36.23 10.05 -8.73
C ARG A 32 34.79 9.51 -8.84
N MET A 33 34.42 8.96 -9.99
CA MET A 33 33.11 8.34 -10.18
C MET A 33 32.92 7.13 -9.24
N GLN A 34 33.92 6.27 -9.10
CA GLN A 34 33.86 5.14 -8.17
C GLN A 34 33.69 5.60 -6.73
N ARG A 35 34.48 6.56 -6.25
CA ARG A 35 34.33 7.11 -4.89
C ARG A 35 32.98 7.77 -4.66
N ALA A 36 32.44 8.47 -5.66
CA ALA A 36 31.09 9.03 -5.59
C ALA A 36 30.01 7.95 -5.54
N GLN A 37 30.15 6.89 -6.36
CA GLN A 37 29.22 5.76 -6.35
C GLN A 37 29.29 4.98 -5.03
N ASP A 38 30.49 4.73 -4.50
CA ASP A 38 30.67 4.03 -3.23
C ASP A 38 30.07 4.81 -2.06
N SER A 39 30.23 6.15 -2.06
CA SER A 39 29.61 7.00 -1.03
C SER A 39 28.08 7.02 -1.11
N ILE A 40 27.51 7.09 -2.31
CA ILE A 40 26.05 7.01 -2.53
C ILE A 40 25.51 5.64 -2.13
N ARG A 41 26.26 4.58 -2.44
CA ARG A 41 25.89 3.22 -2.05
C ARG A 41 25.90 3.04 -0.54
N ALA A 42 26.94 3.51 0.14
CA ALA A 42 27.02 3.45 1.59
C ALA A 42 25.88 4.25 2.28
N LEU A 43 25.53 5.42 1.74
CA LEU A 43 24.40 6.20 2.25
C LEU A 43 23.05 5.46 2.07
N ARG A 44 22.84 4.83 0.91
CA ARG A 44 21.62 4.05 0.66
C ARG A 44 21.52 2.81 1.55
N GLU A 45 22.64 2.12 1.77
CA GLU A 45 22.70 0.95 2.65
C GLU A 45 22.38 1.36 4.10
N ALA A 46 22.96 2.46 4.59
CA ALA A 46 22.65 2.99 5.91
C ALA A 46 21.18 3.46 6.06
N GLU A 47 20.63 4.11 5.03
CA GLU A 47 19.22 4.51 5.01
C GLU A 47 18.28 3.30 5.02
N GLN A 48 18.61 2.26 4.24
CA GLN A 48 17.82 1.02 4.22
C GLN A 48 17.88 0.27 5.55
N GLU A 49 19.05 0.27 6.20
CA GLU A 49 19.21 -0.36 7.53
C GLU A 49 18.38 0.38 8.58
N LEU A 50 18.39 1.71 8.57
CA LEU A 50 17.57 2.54 9.47
C LEU A 50 16.05 2.32 9.24
N ILE A 51 15.64 2.19 7.98
CA ILE A 51 14.24 1.89 7.63
C ILE A 51 13.86 0.50 8.14
N ARG A 52 14.74 -0.50 7.97
CA ARG A 52 14.48 -1.85 8.47
C ARG A 52 14.38 -1.91 10.00
N GLU A 53 15.28 -1.20 10.70
CA GLU A 53 15.21 -1.14 12.17
C GLU A 53 13.91 -0.50 12.64
N LYS A 54 13.48 0.60 12.02
CA LYS A 54 12.21 1.25 12.34
C LYS A 54 11.02 0.34 12.08
N GLN A 55 11.00 -0.33 10.92
CA GLN A 55 9.92 -1.27 10.57
C GLN A 55 9.87 -2.45 11.56
N ALA A 56 11.02 -3.00 11.94
CA ALA A 56 11.08 -4.08 12.94
C ALA A 56 10.55 -3.64 14.31
N GLN A 57 10.89 -2.42 14.75
CA GLN A 57 10.39 -1.86 16.01
C GLN A 57 8.87 -1.60 15.96
N GLU A 58 8.37 -1.08 14.85
CA GLU A 58 6.93 -0.86 14.64
C GLU A 58 6.17 -2.19 14.60
N GLU A 59 6.74 -3.21 13.98
CA GLU A 59 6.15 -4.55 13.89
C GLU A 59 6.10 -5.23 15.26
N GLU A 60 7.18 -5.18 16.07
CA GLU A 60 7.20 -5.69 17.43
C GLU A 60 6.19 -4.97 18.34
N THR A 61 6.06 -3.65 18.20
CA THR A 61 5.09 -2.86 18.95
C THR A 61 3.66 -3.25 18.57
N ASN A 62 3.37 -3.36 17.29
CA ASN A 62 2.06 -3.77 16.79
C ASN A 62 1.67 -5.18 17.28
N ILE A 63 2.59 -6.16 17.21
CA ILE A 63 2.34 -7.52 17.69
C ILE A 63 2.07 -7.54 19.20
N SER A 64 2.78 -6.74 19.98
CA SER A 64 2.57 -6.68 21.44
C SER A 64 1.22 -6.03 21.79
N GLU A 65 0.81 -4.99 21.09
CA GLU A 65 -0.48 -4.33 21.26
C GLU A 65 -1.64 -5.23 20.85
N GLU A 66 -1.50 -5.96 19.73
CA GLU A 66 -2.52 -6.89 19.26
C GLU A 66 -2.75 -8.03 20.25
N ARG A 67 -1.68 -8.58 20.82
CA ARG A 67 -1.79 -9.58 21.90
C ARG A 67 -2.54 -9.06 23.12
N VAL A 68 -2.31 -7.82 23.53
CA VAL A 68 -3.02 -7.19 24.65
C VAL A 68 -4.51 -7.03 24.33
N LEU A 69 -4.86 -6.68 23.09
CA LEU A 69 -6.25 -6.49 22.66
C LEU A 69 -7.01 -7.81 22.52
N GLU A 70 -6.33 -8.88 22.13
CA GLU A 70 -6.92 -10.22 21.94
C GLU A 70 -6.98 -11.04 23.22
N ASP A 71 -6.22 -10.69 24.26
CA ASP A 71 -6.20 -11.44 25.53
C ASP A 71 -7.54 -11.25 26.28
N PRO A 72 -8.33 -12.34 26.47
CA PRO A 72 -9.61 -12.25 27.18
C PRO A 72 -9.45 -11.95 28.69
N GLU A 73 -8.29 -12.24 29.28
CA GLU A 73 -8.02 -11.98 30.69
C GLU A 73 -7.54 -10.55 30.97
N MET A 74 -7.20 -9.80 29.92
CA MET A 74 -6.73 -8.43 30.05
C MET A 74 -7.88 -7.48 30.42
N PRO A 75 -7.73 -6.64 31.46
CA PRO A 75 -8.74 -5.70 31.89
C PRO A 75 -9.13 -4.70 30.77
N ASP A 76 -10.40 -4.38 30.62
CA ASP A 76 -10.89 -3.43 29.62
C ASP A 76 -10.23 -2.05 29.72
N SER A 77 -9.82 -1.65 30.92
CA SER A 77 -9.09 -0.39 31.13
C SER A 77 -7.75 -0.36 30.41
N VAL A 78 -7.04 -1.50 30.36
CA VAL A 78 -5.75 -1.64 29.68
C VAL A 78 -5.97 -1.65 28.17
N LYS A 79 -6.96 -2.42 27.69
CA LYS A 79 -7.34 -2.45 26.27
C LYS A 79 -7.73 -1.06 25.77
N ASN A 80 -8.54 -0.36 26.53
CA ASN A 80 -8.94 1.02 26.17
C ASN A 80 -7.77 2.01 26.19
N ALA A 81 -6.78 1.83 27.05
CA ALA A 81 -5.58 2.66 27.08
C ALA A 81 -4.74 2.44 25.81
N VAL A 82 -4.53 1.19 25.40
CA VAL A 82 -3.82 0.82 24.16
C VAL A 82 -4.56 1.37 22.92
N LEU A 83 -5.88 1.17 22.85
CA LEU A 83 -6.70 1.70 21.76
C LEU A 83 -6.63 3.24 21.68
N LYS A 84 -6.65 3.92 22.82
CA LYS A 84 -6.55 5.37 22.90
C LYS A 84 -5.18 5.88 22.48
N ASP A 85 -4.13 5.17 22.81
CA ASP A 85 -2.78 5.51 22.37
C ASP A 85 -2.61 5.30 20.87
N ARG A 86 -3.10 4.18 20.34
CA ARG A 86 -3.02 3.83 18.91
C ARG A 86 -3.91 4.70 18.02
N LEU A 87 -5.19 4.86 18.37
CA LEU A 87 -6.24 5.46 17.53
C LEU A 87 -6.62 6.88 17.95
N GLY A 88 -6.21 7.35 19.13
CA GLY A 88 -6.53 8.67 19.62
C GLY A 88 -8.03 8.90 19.73
N LEU A 89 -8.53 9.88 18.99
CA LEU A 89 -9.98 10.24 18.96
C LEU A 89 -10.86 9.12 18.39
N PHE A 90 -10.30 8.18 17.62
CA PHE A 90 -11.02 7.08 16.98
C PHE A 90 -11.07 5.82 17.85
N ALA A 91 -10.49 5.82 19.06
CA ALA A 91 -10.48 4.67 19.95
C ALA A 91 -11.87 4.10 20.21
N GLY A 92 -12.89 4.96 20.33
CA GLY A 92 -14.29 4.54 20.52
C GLY A 92 -14.90 3.82 19.31
N ALA A 93 -14.30 3.96 18.13
CA ALA A 93 -14.74 3.27 16.93
C ALA A 93 -14.03 1.92 16.71
N ALA A 94 -13.07 1.55 17.56
CA ALA A 94 -12.37 0.27 17.49
C ALA A 94 -13.23 -0.92 17.94
N THR A 95 -14.31 -0.65 18.66
CA THR A 95 -15.26 -1.65 19.16
C THR A 95 -16.64 -1.37 18.60
N GLY A 96 -17.30 -2.40 18.08
CA GLY A 96 -18.64 -2.28 17.49
C GLY A 96 -19.19 -3.63 17.08
N GLU A 97 -20.41 -3.64 16.60
CA GLU A 97 -21.03 -4.82 16.03
C GLU A 97 -20.83 -4.84 14.52
N ASP A 98 -20.47 -6.00 14.00
CA ASP A 98 -20.38 -6.19 12.55
C ASP A 98 -21.79 -6.29 11.96
N GLN A 99 -22.22 -5.17 11.39
CA GLN A 99 -23.55 -5.02 10.78
C GLN A 99 -23.40 -4.68 9.31
N PHE A 100 -24.37 -5.15 8.51
CA PHE A 100 -24.44 -4.78 7.11
C PHE A 100 -25.46 -3.69 6.87
N ILE A 101 -25.07 -2.68 6.12
CA ILE A 101 -25.94 -1.63 5.62
C ILE A 101 -26.26 -1.96 4.17
N THR A 102 -27.54 -2.16 3.85
CA THR A 102 -27.97 -2.40 2.47
C THR A 102 -28.43 -1.12 1.81
N ILE A 103 -27.85 -0.81 0.67
CA ILE A 103 -28.23 0.27 -0.24
C ILE A 103 -28.79 -0.40 -1.50
N GLU A 104 -30.00 -0.03 -1.88
CA GLU A 104 -30.71 -0.64 -2.99
C GLU A 104 -31.35 0.43 -3.87
N ASN A 105 -31.25 0.23 -5.18
CA ASN A 105 -31.98 0.97 -6.19
C ASN A 105 -32.49 0.03 -7.28
N ASP A 106 -33.03 0.55 -8.38
CA ASP A 106 -33.60 -0.25 -9.48
C ASP A 106 -32.54 -1.09 -10.23
N LEU A 107 -31.27 -0.76 -10.12
CA LEU A 107 -30.18 -1.37 -10.89
C LEU A 107 -29.34 -2.34 -10.07
N MET A 108 -29.14 -2.07 -8.77
CA MET A 108 -28.23 -2.84 -7.95
C MET A 108 -28.66 -2.92 -6.48
N VAL A 109 -28.15 -3.94 -5.81
CA VAL A 109 -28.14 -4.08 -4.35
C VAL A 109 -26.69 -4.10 -3.89
N MET A 110 -26.32 -3.15 -3.01
CA MET A 110 -25.00 -3.06 -2.41
C MET A 110 -25.11 -3.30 -0.91
N LYS A 111 -24.25 -4.17 -0.38
CA LYS A 111 -24.07 -4.35 1.06
C LYS A 111 -22.74 -3.72 1.45
N ILE A 112 -22.78 -2.89 2.49
CA ILE A 112 -21.62 -2.25 3.08
C ILE A 112 -21.44 -2.83 4.48
N THR A 113 -20.24 -3.26 4.85
CA THR A 113 -19.92 -3.68 6.21
C THR A 113 -19.70 -2.48 7.12
N ALA A 114 -20.19 -2.55 8.34
CA ALA A 114 -19.90 -1.55 9.36
C ALA A 114 -18.43 -1.56 9.76
N LYS A 115 -17.80 -2.73 9.80
CA LYS A 115 -16.35 -2.87 10.00
C LYS A 115 -15.60 -2.44 8.75
N GLY A 116 -14.73 -1.45 8.86
CA GLY A 116 -13.98 -0.90 7.73
C GLY A 116 -14.76 0.07 6.84
N GLY A 117 -16.10 0.10 6.91
CA GLY A 117 -16.94 1.02 6.13
C GLY A 117 -16.86 0.83 4.61
N HIS A 118 -16.62 -0.41 4.14
CA HIS A 118 -16.39 -0.69 2.72
C HIS A 118 -17.49 -1.57 2.09
N PRO A 119 -17.64 -1.54 0.76
CA PRO A 119 -18.58 -2.42 0.07
C PRO A 119 -18.20 -3.89 0.26
N TYR A 120 -19.14 -4.70 0.77
CA TYR A 120 -18.99 -6.13 0.98
C TYR A 120 -19.45 -6.96 -0.22
N SER A 121 -20.58 -6.56 -0.83
CA SER A 121 -21.07 -7.19 -2.05
C SER A 121 -21.86 -6.21 -2.91
N VAL A 122 -21.80 -6.41 -4.22
CA VAL A 122 -22.62 -5.68 -5.19
C VAL A 122 -23.26 -6.68 -6.15
N GLU A 123 -24.58 -6.72 -6.16
CA GLU A 123 -25.39 -7.52 -7.08
C GLU A 123 -26.08 -6.60 -8.09
N LEU A 124 -26.01 -6.95 -9.38
CA LEU A 124 -26.71 -6.24 -10.46
C LEU A 124 -28.04 -6.92 -10.78
N LYS A 125 -29.16 -6.23 -10.52
CA LYS A 125 -30.51 -6.80 -10.65
C LYS A 125 -30.89 -7.22 -12.07
N ASN A 126 -30.44 -6.47 -13.08
CA ASN A 126 -30.82 -6.66 -14.47
C ASN A 126 -29.82 -7.50 -15.27
N TYR A 127 -28.80 -8.07 -14.59
CA TYR A 127 -27.76 -8.84 -15.23
C TYR A 127 -27.66 -10.21 -14.61
N LYS A 128 -27.36 -11.19 -15.46
CA LYS A 128 -27.14 -12.57 -15.05
C LYS A 128 -25.85 -13.09 -15.62
N THR A 129 -25.27 -14.07 -14.94
CA THR A 129 -24.14 -14.84 -15.44
C THR A 129 -24.60 -15.74 -16.60
N TRP A 130 -23.65 -16.38 -17.30
CA TRP A 130 -23.95 -17.29 -18.42
C TRP A 130 -24.83 -18.49 -17.99
N ASP A 131 -24.77 -18.89 -16.73
CA ASP A 131 -25.54 -19.95 -16.10
C ASP A 131 -26.87 -19.45 -15.45
N GLN A 132 -27.30 -18.23 -15.82
CA GLN A 132 -28.56 -17.59 -15.39
C GLN A 132 -28.64 -17.26 -13.90
N GLN A 133 -27.50 -17.29 -13.17
CA GLN A 133 -27.49 -16.86 -11.78
C GLN A 133 -27.41 -15.33 -11.68
N PRO A 134 -27.78 -14.71 -10.55
CA PRO A 134 -27.59 -13.29 -10.31
C PRO A 134 -26.14 -12.87 -10.52
N LEU A 135 -25.91 -11.75 -11.21
CA LEU A 135 -24.58 -11.24 -11.43
C LEU A 135 -24.09 -10.45 -10.20
N ILE A 136 -23.19 -11.07 -9.47
CA ILE A 136 -22.52 -10.45 -8.33
C ILE A 136 -21.12 -10.01 -8.78
N LEU A 137 -20.82 -8.70 -8.71
CA LEU A 137 -19.54 -8.16 -9.14
C LEU A 137 -18.40 -8.57 -8.20
N PHE A 138 -18.68 -8.57 -6.93
CA PHE A 138 -17.78 -9.06 -5.90
C PHE A 138 -18.58 -9.43 -4.63
N TYR A 139 -17.99 -10.27 -3.80
CA TYR A 139 -18.62 -10.75 -2.58
C TYR A 139 -17.57 -11.11 -1.53
N GLY A 140 -17.79 -10.67 -0.31
CA GLY A 140 -17.03 -11.04 0.88
C GLY A 140 -15.75 -10.27 1.09
N ASP A 141 -14.91 -10.77 1.98
CA ASP A 141 -13.70 -10.11 2.50
C ASP A 141 -12.50 -10.17 1.54
N ARG A 142 -12.71 -10.58 0.30
CA ARG A 142 -11.66 -10.59 -0.73
C ARG A 142 -11.33 -9.21 -1.27
N ASN A 143 -12.15 -8.21 -0.95
CA ASN A 143 -11.92 -6.83 -1.34
C ASN A 143 -11.13 -6.16 -0.22
N GLU A 144 -9.85 -5.93 -0.47
CA GLU A 144 -9.03 -5.11 0.39
C GLU A 144 -9.35 -3.64 0.12
N PHE A 145 -9.97 -2.99 1.09
CA PHE A 145 -10.21 -1.56 1.07
C PHE A 145 -9.80 -0.99 2.42
N ASP A 146 -8.82 -0.12 2.42
CA ASP A 146 -8.35 0.58 3.60
C ASP A 146 -8.06 2.04 3.27
N LEU A 147 -8.64 2.94 4.05
CA LEU A 147 -8.28 4.34 4.03
C LEU A 147 -7.36 4.63 5.20
N GLN A 148 -6.14 5.01 4.89
CA GLN A 148 -5.14 5.41 5.88
C GLN A 148 -5.00 6.93 5.89
N PHE A 149 -5.05 7.51 7.08
CA PHE A 149 -4.89 8.94 7.26
C PHE A 149 -4.17 9.27 8.57
N TYR A 150 -3.53 10.42 8.61
CA TYR A 150 -2.88 10.89 9.83
C TYR A 150 -3.85 11.73 10.69
N SER A 151 -3.96 11.37 11.96
CA SER A 151 -4.67 12.13 12.97
C SER A 151 -3.79 12.28 14.21
N GLN A 152 -3.52 13.53 14.62
CA GLN A 152 -2.67 13.82 15.78
C GLN A 152 -1.31 13.07 15.76
N ASN A 153 -0.65 13.06 14.59
CA ASN A 153 0.63 12.39 14.33
C ASN A 153 0.58 10.85 14.45
N ARG A 154 -0.61 10.23 14.39
CA ARG A 154 -0.84 8.79 14.35
C ARG A 154 -1.40 8.38 13.01
N LEU A 155 -0.91 7.27 12.47
CA LEU A 155 -1.51 6.66 11.28
C LEU A 155 -2.73 5.86 11.72
N VAL A 156 -3.90 6.24 11.22
CA VAL A 156 -5.17 5.56 11.48
C VAL A 156 -5.62 4.85 10.20
N SER A 157 -5.88 3.55 10.31
CA SER A 157 -6.48 2.72 9.26
C SER A 157 -7.96 2.53 9.55
N THR A 158 -8.80 2.64 8.52
CA THR A 158 -10.24 2.42 8.65
C THR A 158 -10.62 0.96 8.77
N GLN A 159 -9.75 0.03 8.39
CA GLN A 159 -10.03 -1.41 8.36
C GLN A 159 -10.45 -1.98 9.72
N GLY A 160 -9.89 -1.45 10.81
CA GLY A 160 -10.21 -1.84 12.19
C GLY A 160 -11.30 -1.01 12.86
N LEU A 161 -11.93 -0.05 12.15
CA LEU A 161 -12.92 0.85 12.73
C LEU A 161 -14.34 0.42 12.37
N TYR A 162 -15.27 0.63 13.30
CA TYR A 162 -16.70 0.40 13.11
C TYR A 162 -17.42 1.71 12.82
N PHE A 163 -18.18 1.73 11.73
CA PHE A 163 -18.91 2.88 11.24
C PHE A 163 -20.40 2.77 11.56
N THR A 164 -20.99 3.87 11.98
CA THR A 164 -22.41 3.95 12.28
C THR A 164 -23.14 4.70 11.17
N ARG A 165 -24.27 4.16 10.76
CA ARG A 165 -25.13 4.82 9.78
C ARG A 165 -25.85 6.03 10.39
N TYR A 166 -25.72 7.19 9.74
CA TYR A 166 -26.58 8.35 9.98
C TYR A 166 -27.55 8.52 8.82
N THR A 167 -28.82 8.65 9.11
CA THR A 167 -29.87 8.95 8.12
C THR A 167 -30.27 10.42 8.30
N TYR A 168 -29.98 11.24 7.32
CA TYR A 168 -30.53 12.59 7.25
C TYR A 168 -31.85 12.54 6.49
N ARG A 169 -32.91 13.00 7.10
CA ARG A 169 -34.16 13.25 6.41
C ARG A 169 -34.08 14.72 5.93
N SER A 170 -33.92 14.95 4.64
CA SER A 170 -34.13 16.28 4.08
C SER A 170 -35.65 16.48 3.99
N ASP A 171 -36.20 17.27 4.86
CA ASP A 171 -37.54 17.79 4.69
C ASP A 171 -37.49 18.75 3.48
N GLN A 172 -37.98 18.31 2.32
CA GLN A 172 -38.34 19.18 1.19
C GLN A 172 -39.81 19.56 1.30
#